data_4e56c592fa56fe7975c4139435646b96
#
_entry.id   4e56c592fa56fe7975c4139435646b96
#
_cell.length_a   1.000
_cell.length_b   1.000
_cell.length_c   1.000
_cell.angle_alpha   90.00
_cell.angle_beta   90.00
_cell.angle_gamma   90.00
#
_symmetry.space_group_name_H-M   'P 1'
#
loop_
_entity.id
_entity.type
_entity.pdbx_description
1 polymer ?
#
loop_
_entity_poly.entity_id
_entity_poly.type
_entity_poly.pdbx_seq_one_letter_code
_entity_poly.pdbx_strand_id
1 'polypeptide(L)'
;MFEFINEYGLEGENIMLKIDLHIHTDPASYENSFVFSLDKLEKYVHNNGLQVIAITNHNHFNKSQFLDIQNKLSDIVVLPGVEIDIENSHLLLVGNVDQVEEINYASGLLSNEIKSENDCISFDKFIEIFPGYEKYLLIPHYKKNPAMQTATLNKFSGNLVCGEVRSAKKFEVIAKQSGKLVPVLFSDIRISDDLEIFPTRNTYVDISDFEFAVLKLALSDKNKVFVNDLKNDFEFEILPDGTTASSKLNVIIGKRSSGKTFNLDRINASSDENNIKYIKQFSLTGNSEKTKFDQLVNNEQTILLDQYLAPFKSLTDNVLEIDQFFDSGVDNYLTSLKEYAENQSLKDSYSKSKLFSEMCFNANDNYDTRDVIKAILKLLETEHNRELVDEYLDRIALEKLLKALLDKRELEYRQFKLKGEVDKIIEFTKSKLSEKSSLKSIKNVFEYP
;
A
#
# COMPACT_ATOMS: atom_id res chain seq x y z
N MET A 1 23.49 -8.31 -13.53
CA MET A 1 23.48 -6.87 -13.18
C MET A 1 22.35 -6.28 -13.99
N PHE A 2 21.14 -6.22 -13.42
CA PHE A 2 19.98 -5.69 -14.10
C PHE A 2 19.94 -4.19 -13.80
N GLU A 3 20.29 -3.37 -14.77
CA GLU A 3 19.98 -1.93 -14.74
C GLU A 3 18.50 -1.80 -15.11
N PHE A 4 17.65 -1.52 -14.13
CA PHE A 4 16.30 -1.05 -14.40
C PHE A 4 16.39 0.36 -15.00
N ILE A 5 16.24 0.45 -16.31
CA ILE A 5 16.11 1.74 -17.01
C ILE A 5 14.70 2.26 -16.67
N ASN A 6 14.68 3.26 -15.83
CA ASN A 6 13.47 4.00 -15.49
C ASN A 6 13.17 4.97 -16.64
N GLU A 7 12.38 4.55 -17.64
CA GLU A 7 12.02 5.37 -18.81
C GLU A 7 10.88 6.36 -18.57
N TYR A 8 10.35 6.41 -17.33
CA TYR A 8 9.38 7.43 -16.93
C TYR A 8 10.00 8.32 -15.86
N GLY A 9 10.53 9.47 -16.33
CA GLY A 9 11.13 10.50 -15.50
C GLY A 9 10.13 11.19 -14.57
N LEU A 10 9.77 10.50 -13.49
CA LEU A 10 9.17 11.08 -12.30
C LEU A 10 10.20 10.96 -11.18
N GLU A 11 11.05 12.00 -11.08
CA GLU A 11 11.96 12.17 -9.96
C GLU A 11 11.15 12.25 -8.66
N GLY A 12 11.35 11.27 -7.78
CA GLY A 12 10.98 11.39 -6.36
C GLY A 12 9.81 10.55 -5.86
N GLU A 13 9.23 9.62 -6.62
CA GLU A 13 8.28 8.67 -6.06
C GLU A 13 9.00 7.52 -5.34
N ASN A 14 8.59 7.29 -4.12
CA ASN A 14 9.01 6.18 -3.27
C ASN A 14 8.58 4.88 -3.93
N ILE A 15 9.46 4.24 -4.68
CA ILE A 15 9.15 2.99 -5.37
C ILE A 15 9.12 1.89 -4.31
N MET A 16 7.90 1.58 -3.81
CA MET A 16 7.69 0.35 -3.06
C MET A 16 7.60 -0.80 -4.07
N LEU A 17 8.21 -1.92 -3.75
CA LEU A 17 8.02 -3.13 -4.56
C LEU A 17 6.62 -3.69 -4.31
N LYS A 18 5.85 -3.84 -5.38
CA LYS A 18 4.57 -4.54 -5.36
C LYS A 18 4.81 -6.01 -5.69
N ILE A 19 4.44 -6.88 -4.78
CA ILE A 19 4.75 -8.30 -4.86
C ILE A 19 3.52 -9.19 -4.76
N ASP A 20 3.54 -10.31 -5.45
CA ASP A 20 2.60 -11.42 -5.28
C ASP A 20 3.36 -12.76 -5.27
N LEU A 21 3.46 -13.35 -4.09
CA LEU A 21 4.24 -14.58 -3.89
C LEU A 21 3.37 -15.84 -3.81
N HIS A 22 2.10 -15.77 -4.26
CA HIS A 22 1.19 -16.89 -4.24
C HIS A 22 0.40 -17.00 -5.56
N ILE A 23 1.03 -17.62 -6.56
CA ILE A 23 0.47 -17.77 -7.91
C ILE A 23 0.60 -19.23 -8.35
N HIS A 24 -0.51 -19.80 -8.86
CA HIS A 24 -0.58 -21.13 -9.41
C HIS A 24 -0.63 -21.09 -10.93
N THR A 25 0.23 -21.87 -11.56
CA THR A 25 0.35 -21.98 -13.02
C THR A 25 0.22 -23.41 -13.52
N ASP A 26 0.34 -24.39 -12.63
CA ASP A 26 0.28 -25.82 -12.96
C ASP A 26 -0.49 -26.55 -11.86
N PRO A 27 -1.61 -27.24 -12.17
CA PRO A 27 -2.38 -27.95 -11.15
C PRO A 27 -1.64 -29.22 -10.71
N ALA A 28 -1.70 -29.55 -9.42
CA ALA A 28 -1.26 -30.83 -8.93
C ALA A 28 -2.10 -31.97 -9.55
N SER A 29 -1.55 -33.19 -9.64
CA SER A 29 -2.18 -34.32 -10.29
C SER A 29 -3.56 -34.74 -9.72
N TYR A 30 -3.85 -34.33 -8.50
CA TYR A 30 -5.11 -34.59 -7.80
C TYR A 30 -6.06 -33.37 -7.79
N GLU A 31 -5.62 -32.21 -8.27
CA GLU A 31 -6.46 -31.01 -8.39
C GLU A 31 -7.30 -31.02 -9.68
N ASN A 32 -8.32 -30.15 -9.71
CA ASN A 32 -9.04 -29.89 -10.95
C ASN A 32 -8.08 -29.29 -11.99
N SER A 33 -7.98 -29.93 -13.14
CA SER A 33 -7.11 -29.49 -14.23
C SER A 33 -7.57 -28.13 -14.76
N PHE A 34 -6.63 -27.23 -14.99
CA PHE A 34 -6.81 -25.99 -15.74
C PHE A 34 -5.69 -25.86 -16.79
N VAL A 35 -5.94 -25.12 -17.84
CA VAL A 35 -4.95 -24.86 -18.88
C VAL A 35 -4.25 -23.55 -18.57
N PHE A 36 -2.96 -23.60 -18.30
CA PHE A 36 -2.15 -22.41 -18.04
C PHE A 36 -2.05 -21.51 -19.28
N SER A 37 -2.17 -20.20 -19.08
CA SER A 37 -1.98 -19.20 -20.12
C SER A 37 -0.91 -18.19 -19.74
N LEU A 38 0.23 -18.26 -20.43
CA LEU A 38 1.35 -17.33 -20.25
C LEU A 38 0.96 -15.88 -20.57
N ASP A 39 0.11 -15.67 -21.58
CA ASP A 39 -0.41 -14.36 -21.95
C ASP A 39 -1.33 -13.76 -20.87
N LYS A 40 -2.08 -14.61 -20.15
CA LYS A 40 -2.90 -14.16 -19.02
C LYS A 40 -2.02 -13.80 -17.81
N LEU A 41 -0.95 -14.55 -17.57
CA LEU A 41 0.03 -14.21 -16.53
C LEU A 41 0.70 -12.87 -16.83
N GLU A 42 1.18 -12.67 -18.05
CA GLU A 42 1.77 -11.40 -18.49
C GLU A 42 0.80 -10.23 -18.28
N LYS A 43 -0.47 -10.38 -18.71
CA LYS A 43 -1.51 -9.36 -18.47
C LYS A 43 -1.78 -9.14 -17.00
N TYR A 44 -1.84 -10.21 -16.20
CA TYR A 44 -2.03 -10.11 -14.76
C TYR A 44 -0.94 -9.29 -14.09
N VAL A 45 0.31 -9.60 -14.40
CA VAL A 45 1.49 -8.94 -13.84
C VAL A 45 1.53 -7.45 -14.20
N HIS A 46 1.40 -7.13 -15.50
CA HIS A 46 1.49 -5.75 -15.96
C HIS A 46 0.29 -4.90 -15.56
N ASN A 47 -0.94 -5.44 -15.62
CA ASN A 47 -2.14 -4.69 -15.21
C ASN A 47 -2.14 -4.36 -13.72
N ASN A 48 -1.53 -5.22 -12.90
CA ASN A 48 -1.36 -4.97 -11.46
C ASN A 48 -0.08 -4.21 -11.14
N GLY A 49 0.84 -3.99 -12.07
CA GLY A 49 2.14 -3.35 -11.84
C GLY A 49 3.01 -4.14 -10.86
N LEU A 50 2.99 -5.48 -10.95
CA LEU A 50 3.79 -6.35 -10.09
C LEU A 50 5.26 -6.32 -10.53
N GLN A 51 6.16 -6.21 -9.59
CA GLN A 51 7.61 -6.16 -9.83
C GLN A 51 8.30 -7.45 -9.39
N VAL A 52 7.70 -8.18 -8.44
CA VAL A 52 8.19 -9.49 -7.98
C VAL A 52 7.01 -10.43 -7.85
N ILE A 53 7.13 -11.61 -8.44
CA ILE A 53 6.16 -12.70 -8.28
C ILE A 53 6.86 -13.98 -7.85
N ALA A 54 6.13 -14.92 -7.25
CA ALA A 54 6.58 -16.27 -7.07
C ALA A 54 5.57 -17.27 -7.64
N ILE A 55 6.07 -18.29 -8.31
CA ILE A 55 5.27 -19.41 -8.77
C ILE A 55 5.28 -20.49 -7.68
N THR A 56 4.12 -20.75 -7.09
CA THR A 56 3.97 -21.58 -5.89
C THR A 56 2.85 -22.60 -6.07
N ASN A 57 3.00 -23.50 -7.05
CA ASN A 57 2.05 -24.57 -7.29
C ASN A 57 1.96 -25.53 -6.09
N HIS A 58 0.82 -26.18 -5.91
CA HIS A 58 0.61 -27.13 -4.84
C HIS A 58 1.51 -28.36 -4.96
N ASN A 59 2.38 -28.56 -3.98
CA ASN A 59 3.21 -29.74 -3.76
C ASN A 59 4.09 -30.18 -4.95
N HIS A 60 4.24 -29.32 -5.95
CA HIS A 60 5.14 -29.59 -7.08
C HIS A 60 5.70 -28.31 -7.70
N PHE A 61 6.80 -28.44 -8.40
CA PHE A 61 7.46 -27.37 -9.14
C PHE A 61 7.76 -27.81 -10.57
N ASN A 62 7.21 -27.09 -11.55
CA ASN A 62 7.45 -27.35 -12.95
C ASN A 62 8.58 -26.45 -13.46
N LYS A 63 9.82 -26.96 -13.42
CA LYS A 63 11.01 -26.20 -13.82
C LYS A 63 10.94 -25.70 -15.27
N SER A 64 10.46 -26.51 -16.21
CA SER A 64 10.38 -26.07 -17.61
C SER A 64 9.45 -24.89 -17.78
N GLN A 65 8.25 -24.98 -17.21
CA GLN A 65 7.28 -23.89 -17.25
C GLN A 65 7.80 -22.64 -16.52
N PHE A 66 8.47 -22.82 -15.38
CA PHE A 66 9.08 -21.71 -14.64
C PHE A 66 10.11 -20.94 -15.49
N LEU A 67 10.97 -21.64 -16.20
CA LEU A 67 11.97 -21.03 -17.10
C LEU A 67 11.31 -20.30 -18.27
N ASP A 68 10.23 -20.85 -18.84
CA ASP A 68 9.46 -20.18 -19.89
C ASP A 68 8.82 -18.89 -19.37
N ILE A 69 8.25 -18.90 -18.16
CA ILE A 69 7.70 -17.73 -17.49
C ILE A 69 8.80 -16.69 -17.25
N GLN A 70 9.94 -17.09 -16.70
CA GLN A 70 11.06 -16.20 -16.41
C GLN A 70 11.62 -15.53 -17.68
N ASN A 71 11.72 -16.28 -18.78
CA ASN A 71 12.16 -15.75 -20.06
C ASN A 71 11.15 -14.76 -20.64
N LYS A 72 9.85 -15.02 -20.49
CA LYS A 72 8.79 -14.13 -21.00
C LYS A 72 8.67 -12.85 -20.19
N LEU A 73 8.78 -12.93 -18.87
CA LEU A 73 8.67 -11.82 -17.93
C LEU A 73 10.05 -11.32 -17.48
N SER A 74 10.90 -11.01 -18.45
CA SER A 74 12.29 -10.61 -18.18
C SER A 74 12.45 -9.23 -17.54
N ASP A 75 11.38 -8.43 -17.51
CA ASP A 75 11.30 -7.09 -16.93
C ASP A 75 10.93 -7.09 -15.44
N ILE A 76 10.54 -8.23 -14.87
CA ILE A 76 10.23 -8.40 -13.46
C ILE A 76 11.03 -9.54 -12.84
N VAL A 77 10.98 -9.66 -11.52
CA VAL A 77 11.61 -10.77 -10.81
C VAL A 77 10.61 -11.92 -10.64
N VAL A 78 10.95 -13.09 -11.18
CA VAL A 78 10.18 -14.32 -11.01
C VAL A 78 10.94 -15.26 -10.09
N LEU A 79 10.35 -15.59 -8.93
CA LEU A 79 10.95 -16.45 -7.91
C LEU A 79 10.39 -17.87 -7.99
N PRO A 80 11.24 -18.91 -7.81
CA PRO A 80 10.77 -20.29 -7.71
C PRO A 80 10.19 -20.55 -6.32
N GLY A 81 9.13 -21.34 -6.25
CA GLY A 81 8.51 -21.71 -4.97
C GLY A 81 7.58 -22.91 -5.10
N VAL A 82 7.06 -23.33 -3.97
CA VAL A 82 6.08 -24.42 -3.83
C VAL A 82 5.15 -24.09 -2.68
N GLU A 83 3.85 -24.30 -2.85
CA GLU A 83 2.90 -24.37 -1.74
C GLU A 83 2.85 -25.81 -1.21
N ILE A 84 3.19 -26.00 0.05
CA ILE A 84 3.38 -27.32 0.67
C ILE A 84 2.24 -27.61 1.63
N ASP A 85 1.59 -28.75 1.47
CA ASP A 85 0.62 -29.29 2.43
C ASP A 85 1.37 -29.91 3.61
N ILE A 86 1.35 -29.23 4.75
CA ILE A 86 2.08 -29.63 5.96
C ILE A 86 1.18 -29.57 7.19
N GLU A 87 1.10 -30.68 7.93
CA GLU A 87 0.34 -30.78 9.18
C GLU A 87 -1.09 -30.17 9.10
N ASN A 88 -1.82 -30.54 8.04
CA ASN A 88 -3.17 -30.06 7.72
C ASN A 88 -3.26 -28.52 7.52
N SER A 89 -2.21 -27.92 7.05
CA SER A 89 -2.14 -26.49 6.70
C SER A 89 -1.25 -26.29 5.49
N HIS A 90 -1.20 -25.06 4.97
CA HIS A 90 -0.34 -24.73 3.82
C HIS A 90 0.83 -23.85 4.24
N LEU A 91 1.96 -24.07 3.59
CA LEU A 91 3.19 -23.29 3.74
C LEU A 91 3.73 -22.93 2.36
N LEU A 92 3.83 -21.67 2.05
CA LEU A 92 4.59 -21.21 0.88
C LEU A 92 6.08 -21.28 1.21
N LEU A 93 6.83 -21.97 0.39
CA LEU A 93 8.29 -21.99 0.38
C LEU A 93 8.73 -21.27 -0.89
N VAL A 94 9.40 -20.14 -0.75
CA VAL A 94 9.90 -19.33 -1.87
C VAL A 94 11.41 -19.26 -1.78
N GLY A 95 12.07 -19.58 -2.88
CA GLY A 95 13.52 -19.54 -3.02
C GLY A 95 14.02 -18.37 -3.83
N ASN A 96 15.32 -18.13 -3.77
CA ASN A 96 16.00 -17.24 -4.69
C ASN A 96 16.14 -17.90 -6.07
N VAL A 97 16.41 -17.12 -7.11
CA VAL A 97 16.53 -17.60 -8.50
C VAL A 97 17.62 -18.67 -8.69
N ASP A 98 18.68 -18.63 -7.90
CA ASP A 98 19.76 -19.62 -7.91
C ASP A 98 19.38 -20.97 -7.29
N GLN A 99 18.23 -21.06 -6.60
CA GLN A 99 17.75 -22.26 -5.91
C GLN A 99 16.76 -23.11 -6.73
N VAL A 100 16.59 -22.81 -8.01
CA VAL A 100 15.66 -23.52 -8.91
C VAL A 100 15.92 -25.03 -8.94
N GLU A 101 17.18 -25.46 -9.00
CA GLU A 101 17.52 -26.88 -9.07
C GLU A 101 17.20 -27.61 -7.76
N GLU A 102 17.46 -26.99 -6.64
CA GLU A 102 17.18 -27.56 -5.33
C GLU A 102 15.66 -27.71 -5.10
N ILE A 103 14.89 -26.66 -5.45
CA ILE A 103 13.43 -26.70 -5.33
C ILE A 103 12.84 -27.74 -6.27
N ASN A 104 13.34 -27.86 -7.50
CA ASN A 104 12.91 -28.87 -8.44
C ASN A 104 13.16 -30.29 -7.92
N TYR A 105 14.34 -30.55 -7.35
CA TYR A 105 14.66 -31.85 -6.76
C TYR A 105 13.76 -32.17 -5.56
N ALA A 106 13.64 -31.23 -4.61
CA ALA A 106 12.82 -31.37 -3.42
C ALA A 106 11.32 -31.55 -3.76
N SER A 107 10.84 -30.84 -4.76
CA SER A 107 9.48 -30.97 -5.29
C SER A 107 9.20 -32.38 -5.82
N GLY A 108 10.17 -32.99 -6.47
CA GLY A 108 10.05 -34.41 -6.91
C GLY A 108 9.90 -35.39 -5.73
N LEU A 109 10.60 -35.15 -4.62
CA LEU A 109 10.41 -35.91 -3.37
C LEU A 109 9.03 -35.64 -2.74
N LEU A 110 8.60 -34.40 -2.72
CA LEU A 110 7.30 -33.98 -2.17
C LEU A 110 6.14 -34.63 -2.91
N SER A 111 6.17 -34.67 -4.25
CA SER A 111 5.15 -35.30 -5.10
C SER A 111 5.06 -36.81 -4.90
N ASN A 112 6.07 -37.47 -4.36
CA ASN A 112 6.01 -38.88 -4.00
C ASN A 112 5.26 -39.13 -2.68
N GLU A 113 5.26 -38.17 -1.77
CA GLU A 113 4.62 -38.27 -0.46
C GLU A 113 3.15 -37.82 -0.50
N ILE A 114 2.81 -36.79 -1.30
CA ILE A 114 1.47 -36.22 -1.42
C ILE A 114 0.84 -36.59 -2.75
N LYS A 115 -0.20 -37.42 -2.71
CA LYS A 115 -0.88 -37.97 -3.90
C LYS A 115 -2.37 -37.64 -3.98
N SER A 116 -2.92 -37.07 -2.91
CA SER A 116 -4.33 -36.70 -2.83
C SER A 116 -4.50 -35.39 -2.04
N GLU A 117 -5.64 -34.73 -2.19
CA GLU A 117 -6.00 -33.50 -1.47
C GLU A 117 -5.98 -33.64 0.07
N ASN A 118 -6.08 -34.87 0.59
CA ASN A 118 -6.08 -35.12 2.03
C ASN A 118 -4.70 -35.49 2.58
N ASP A 119 -3.71 -35.65 1.70
CA ASP A 119 -2.36 -35.97 2.13
C ASP A 119 -1.62 -34.71 2.55
N CYS A 120 -0.83 -34.83 3.58
CA CYS A 120 0.08 -33.78 4.02
C CYS A 120 1.34 -34.40 4.64
N ILE A 121 2.46 -33.69 4.57
CA ILE A 121 3.68 -34.14 5.24
C ILE A 121 3.72 -33.69 6.70
N SER A 122 4.45 -34.44 7.52
CA SER A 122 4.81 -34.00 8.87
C SER A 122 5.95 -32.96 8.82
N PHE A 123 6.13 -32.21 9.91
CA PHE A 123 7.26 -31.29 10.04
C PHE A 123 8.62 -32.02 9.93
N ASP A 124 8.75 -33.22 10.50
CA ASP A 124 9.99 -34.01 10.40
C ASP A 124 10.30 -34.40 8.95
N LYS A 125 9.26 -34.78 8.18
CA LYS A 125 9.41 -35.08 6.76
C LYS A 125 9.73 -33.83 5.95
N PHE A 126 9.19 -32.68 6.32
CA PHE A 126 9.55 -31.39 5.70
C PHE A 126 11.05 -31.09 5.85
N ILE A 127 11.63 -31.28 7.04
CA ILE A 127 13.08 -31.08 7.27
C ILE A 127 13.91 -32.06 6.44
N GLU A 128 13.45 -33.31 6.29
CA GLU A 128 14.13 -34.31 5.45
C GLU A 128 14.16 -33.91 3.98
N ILE A 129 13.04 -33.39 3.45
CA ILE A 129 12.91 -32.98 2.04
C ILE A 129 13.63 -31.64 1.77
N PHE A 130 13.56 -30.69 2.73
CA PHE A 130 14.15 -29.36 2.63
C PHE A 130 15.23 -29.13 3.71
N PRO A 131 16.36 -29.82 3.66
CA PRO A 131 17.44 -29.58 4.61
C PRO A 131 17.98 -28.15 4.44
N GLY A 132 18.16 -27.43 5.56
CA GLY A 132 18.57 -26.02 5.54
C GLY A 132 17.46 -25.10 5.01
N TYR A 133 16.22 -25.41 5.37
CA TYR A 133 15.02 -24.66 4.97
C TYR A 133 15.07 -23.18 5.40
N GLU A 134 15.91 -22.81 6.34
CA GLU A 134 16.08 -21.46 6.83
C GLU A 134 16.58 -20.48 5.75
N LYS A 135 17.18 -20.99 4.68
CA LYS A 135 17.62 -20.17 3.53
C LYS A 135 16.43 -19.67 2.70
N TYR A 136 15.31 -20.39 2.67
CA TYR A 136 14.10 -20.01 1.95
C TYR A 136 13.28 -18.95 2.71
N LEU A 137 12.42 -18.28 2.00
CA LEU A 137 11.35 -17.47 2.58
C LEU A 137 10.15 -18.40 2.83
N LEU A 138 9.78 -18.55 4.10
CA LEU A 138 8.69 -19.41 4.52
C LEU A 138 7.50 -18.55 4.96
N ILE A 139 6.33 -18.77 4.33
CA ILE A 139 5.12 -18.00 4.56
C ILE A 139 3.97 -18.96 4.84
N PRO A 140 3.61 -19.21 6.11
CA PRO A 140 2.49 -20.07 6.45
C PRO A 140 1.16 -19.39 6.15
N HIS A 141 0.12 -20.16 5.86
CA HIS A 141 -1.26 -19.71 5.99
C HIS A 141 -1.53 -19.38 7.47
N TYR A 142 -1.41 -18.10 7.82
CA TYR A 142 -1.46 -17.66 9.20
C TYR A 142 -2.88 -17.35 9.69
N LYS A 143 -3.64 -16.59 8.88
CA LYS A 143 -5.07 -16.29 9.07
C LYS A 143 -5.84 -16.45 7.76
N LYS A 144 -5.46 -17.46 7.00
CA LYS A 144 -6.05 -17.93 5.75
C LYS A 144 -6.31 -19.44 5.90
N ASN A 145 -7.44 -19.94 5.45
CA ASN A 145 -7.79 -21.36 5.58
C ASN A 145 -7.13 -22.20 4.46
N PRO A 146 -6.60 -23.37 4.79
CA PRO A 146 -6.40 -23.96 6.12
C PRO A 146 -5.26 -23.27 6.88
N ALA A 147 -5.55 -22.78 8.10
CA ALA A 147 -4.58 -22.00 8.86
C ALA A 147 -3.63 -22.92 9.66
N MET A 148 -2.34 -22.59 9.63
CA MET A 148 -1.32 -23.30 10.41
C MET A 148 -1.54 -23.11 11.90
N GLN A 149 -1.56 -24.22 12.65
CA GLN A 149 -1.76 -24.21 14.09
C GLN A 149 -0.54 -23.65 14.82
N THR A 150 -0.77 -23.05 15.98
CA THR A 150 0.31 -22.45 16.79
C THR A 150 1.39 -23.47 17.18
N ALA A 151 1.02 -24.72 17.41
CA ALA A 151 1.97 -25.80 17.71
C ALA A 151 2.94 -26.02 16.55
N THR A 152 2.44 -26.05 15.31
CA THR A 152 3.25 -26.19 14.09
C THR A 152 4.10 -24.95 13.82
N LEU A 153 3.52 -23.73 13.99
CA LEU A 153 4.27 -22.47 13.85
C LEU A 153 5.51 -22.45 14.79
N ASN A 154 5.38 -22.95 16.02
CA ASN A 154 6.45 -22.97 17.00
C ASN A 154 7.59 -23.95 16.62
N LYS A 155 7.32 -24.98 15.80
CA LYS A 155 8.36 -25.92 15.34
C LYS A 155 9.38 -25.25 14.43
N PHE A 156 9.00 -24.19 13.72
CA PHE A 156 9.91 -23.44 12.84
C PHE A 156 10.91 -22.53 13.57
N SER A 157 10.89 -22.51 14.91
CA SER A 157 11.92 -21.88 15.77
C SER A 157 12.28 -20.43 15.40
N GLY A 158 11.30 -19.62 14.97
CA GLY A 158 11.52 -18.22 14.61
C GLY A 158 11.96 -17.97 13.16
N ASN A 159 12.07 -18.99 12.32
CA ASN A 159 12.38 -18.85 10.91
C ASN A 159 11.18 -18.32 10.07
N LEU A 160 9.98 -18.29 10.66
CA LEU A 160 8.82 -17.66 10.06
C LEU A 160 8.83 -16.18 10.38
N VAL A 161 8.94 -15.34 9.38
CA VAL A 161 9.01 -13.87 9.54
C VAL A 161 7.68 -13.19 9.23
N CYS A 162 6.92 -13.72 8.27
CA CYS A 162 5.61 -13.22 7.89
C CYS A 162 4.61 -14.37 7.77
N GLY A 163 3.34 -14.05 7.58
CA GLY A 163 2.30 -15.06 7.44
C GLY A 163 1.13 -14.54 6.62
N GLU A 164 0.64 -15.38 5.70
CA GLU A 164 -0.42 -15.01 4.79
C GLU A 164 -1.76 -14.90 5.50
N VAL A 165 -2.50 -13.83 5.17
CA VAL A 165 -3.82 -13.57 5.69
C VAL A 165 -4.86 -13.55 4.56
N ARG A 166 -6.12 -13.88 4.90
CA ARG A 166 -7.20 -14.03 3.93
C ARG A 166 -7.68 -12.71 3.30
N SER A 167 -7.51 -11.58 3.97
CA SER A 167 -8.08 -10.31 3.52
C SER A 167 -7.33 -9.11 4.10
N ALA A 168 -7.45 -7.96 3.43
CA ALA A 168 -6.90 -6.69 3.88
C ALA A 168 -7.39 -6.30 5.30
N LYS A 169 -8.65 -6.60 5.63
CA LYS A 169 -9.17 -6.41 7.00
C LYS A 169 -8.40 -7.23 8.04
N LYS A 170 -8.07 -8.50 7.72
CA LYS A 170 -7.26 -9.34 8.61
C LYS A 170 -5.82 -8.84 8.69
N PHE A 171 -5.28 -8.37 7.58
CA PHE A 171 -3.97 -7.72 7.52
C PHE A 171 -3.90 -6.56 8.53
N GLU A 172 -4.82 -5.61 8.45
CA GLU A 172 -4.91 -4.45 9.33
C GLU A 172 -5.00 -4.83 10.84
N VAL A 173 -5.82 -5.82 11.14
CA VAL A 173 -5.99 -6.29 12.53
C VAL A 173 -4.69 -6.89 13.07
N ILE A 174 -3.99 -7.69 12.26
CA ILE A 174 -2.75 -8.37 12.68
C ILE A 174 -1.58 -7.38 12.74
N ALA A 175 -1.46 -6.48 11.77
CA ALA A 175 -0.40 -5.46 11.73
C ALA A 175 -0.36 -4.58 13.00
N LYS A 176 -1.52 -4.36 13.63
CA LYS A 176 -1.65 -3.60 14.89
C LYS A 176 -1.28 -4.41 16.15
N GLN A 177 -1.13 -5.72 16.03
CA GLN A 177 -0.81 -6.58 17.18
C GLN A 177 0.70 -6.75 17.32
N SER A 178 1.22 -6.65 18.55
CA SER A 178 2.63 -6.96 18.84
C SER A 178 2.85 -8.47 19.01
N GLY A 179 4.06 -8.94 18.69
CA GLY A 179 4.45 -10.34 18.89
C GLY A 179 3.75 -11.35 17.96
N LYS A 180 3.18 -10.87 16.84
CA LYS A 180 2.60 -11.71 15.78
C LYS A 180 3.50 -11.67 14.54
N LEU A 181 3.35 -12.68 13.66
CA LEU A 181 3.97 -12.66 12.34
C LEU A 181 3.51 -11.43 11.57
N VAL A 182 4.39 -10.87 10.75
CA VAL A 182 4.04 -9.76 9.85
C VAL A 182 3.01 -10.27 8.85
N PRO A 183 1.83 -9.65 8.75
CA PRO A 183 0.82 -10.10 7.80
C PRO A 183 1.25 -9.76 6.37
N VAL A 184 0.99 -10.69 5.44
CA VAL A 184 1.10 -10.50 3.98
C VAL A 184 -0.20 -10.92 3.32
N LEU A 185 -0.53 -10.30 2.20
CA LEU A 185 -1.74 -10.57 1.44
C LEU A 185 -1.38 -10.81 -0.02
N PHE A 186 -1.66 -11.99 -0.53
CA PHE A 186 -1.40 -12.38 -1.92
C PHE A 186 -2.69 -12.78 -2.62
N SER A 187 -2.61 -12.96 -3.93
CA SER A 187 -3.78 -13.23 -4.76
C SER A 187 -4.31 -14.64 -4.61
N ASP A 188 -3.43 -15.63 -4.48
CA ASP A 188 -3.76 -17.07 -4.55
C ASP A 188 -4.49 -17.40 -5.87
N ILE A 189 -4.00 -16.80 -6.96
CA ILE A 189 -4.63 -16.90 -8.26
C ILE A 189 -4.16 -18.15 -9.01
N ARG A 190 -5.11 -18.80 -9.69
CA ARG A 190 -4.83 -19.82 -10.70
C ARG A 190 -4.89 -19.18 -12.08
N ILE A 191 -3.76 -19.11 -12.74
CA ILE A 191 -3.64 -18.48 -14.07
C ILE A 191 -4.10 -19.45 -15.14
N SER A 192 -5.39 -19.46 -15.40
CA SER A 192 -6.02 -20.27 -16.45
C SER A 192 -6.35 -19.45 -17.70
N ASP A 193 -6.56 -20.13 -18.82
CA ASP A 193 -6.93 -19.51 -20.10
C ASP A 193 -8.34 -18.90 -20.09
N ASP A 194 -9.22 -19.41 -19.25
CA ASP A 194 -10.60 -18.92 -19.03
C ASP A 194 -10.69 -17.78 -18.00
N LEU A 195 -9.56 -17.38 -17.40
CA LEU A 195 -9.55 -16.31 -16.40
C LEU A 195 -9.96 -14.95 -16.99
N GLU A 196 -11.09 -14.41 -16.55
CA GLU A 196 -11.62 -13.13 -17.04
C GLU A 196 -11.29 -11.95 -16.14
N ILE A 197 -11.24 -12.17 -14.83
CA ILE A 197 -11.07 -11.11 -13.83
C ILE A 197 -9.79 -11.38 -13.03
N PHE A 198 -8.91 -10.39 -13.01
CA PHE A 198 -7.68 -10.45 -12.22
C PHE A 198 -7.91 -9.91 -10.81
N PRO A 199 -7.49 -10.63 -9.76
CA PRO A 199 -7.50 -10.10 -8.40
C PRO A 199 -6.46 -8.98 -8.28
N THR A 200 -6.74 -8.04 -7.41
CA THR A 200 -5.87 -6.89 -7.13
C THR A 200 -5.19 -6.99 -5.75
N ARG A 201 -5.34 -8.15 -5.08
CA ARG A 201 -4.73 -8.42 -3.77
C ARG A 201 -3.23 -8.61 -3.92
N ASN A 202 -2.49 -7.69 -3.34
CA ASN A 202 -1.03 -7.67 -3.43
C ASN A 202 -0.45 -7.09 -2.15
N THR A 203 0.81 -7.39 -1.90
CA THR A 203 1.58 -6.81 -0.82
C THR A 203 2.57 -5.79 -1.39
N TYR A 204 2.69 -4.66 -0.73
CA TYR A 204 3.69 -3.64 -1.02
C TYR A 204 4.78 -3.68 0.04
N VAL A 205 6.03 -3.68 -0.40
CA VAL A 205 7.19 -3.75 0.50
C VAL A 205 8.06 -2.52 0.30
N ASP A 206 8.38 -1.84 1.37
CA ASP A 206 9.18 -0.61 1.37
C ASP A 206 10.67 -0.93 1.25
N ILE A 207 11.10 -1.27 0.06
CA ILE A 207 12.49 -1.47 -0.34
C ILE A 207 12.71 -0.84 -1.72
N SER A 208 13.88 -0.25 -1.93
CA SER A 208 14.20 0.46 -3.17
C SER A 208 14.63 -0.44 -4.32
N ASP A 209 15.28 -1.54 -4.00
CA ASP A 209 15.81 -2.47 -4.98
C ASP A 209 15.51 -3.91 -4.53
N PHE A 210 15.30 -4.81 -5.49
CA PHE A 210 15.11 -6.21 -5.18
C PHE A 210 16.44 -6.90 -4.93
N GLU A 211 16.57 -7.45 -3.73
CA GLU A 211 17.50 -8.52 -3.39
C GLU A 211 16.74 -9.49 -2.47
N PHE A 212 16.87 -10.79 -2.69
CA PHE A 212 16.09 -11.80 -1.96
C PHE A 212 16.28 -11.73 -0.44
N ALA A 213 17.51 -11.51 0.03
CA ALA A 213 17.80 -11.35 1.44
C ALA A 213 17.17 -10.06 2.03
N VAL A 214 17.17 -8.97 1.25
CA VAL A 214 16.52 -7.70 1.65
C VAL A 214 15.02 -7.87 1.70
N LEU A 215 14.42 -8.55 0.73
CA LEU A 215 12.98 -8.86 0.75
C LEU A 215 12.62 -9.67 2.00
N LYS A 216 13.36 -10.75 2.29
CA LYS A 216 13.14 -11.60 3.47
C LYS A 216 13.24 -10.79 4.76
N LEU A 217 14.21 -9.89 4.85
CA LEU A 217 14.39 -9.01 6.00
C LEU A 217 13.26 -7.97 6.11
N ALA A 218 12.86 -7.35 5.01
CA ALA A 218 11.79 -6.37 4.98
C ALA A 218 10.44 -7.00 5.37
N LEU A 219 10.16 -8.23 4.92
CA LEU A 219 8.97 -8.99 5.32
C LEU A 219 8.96 -9.37 6.81
N SER A 220 10.07 -9.21 7.53
CA SER A 220 10.12 -9.37 8.99
C SER A 220 9.76 -8.10 9.78
N ASP A 221 9.66 -6.96 9.10
CA ASP A 221 9.36 -5.67 9.71
C ASP A 221 7.97 -5.17 9.27
N LYS A 222 7.04 -5.15 10.22
CA LYS A 222 5.67 -4.68 9.97
C LYS A 222 5.56 -3.23 9.49
N ASN A 223 6.60 -2.41 9.69
CA ASN A 223 6.62 -1.04 9.21
C ASN A 223 7.04 -0.92 7.74
N LYS A 224 7.44 -2.04 7.13
CA LYS A 224 7.88 -2.12 5.73
C LYS A 224 6.89 -2.84 4.83
N VAL A 225 5.80 -3.39 5.40
CA VAL A 225 4.82 -4.21 4.67
C VAL A 225 3.46 -3.53 4.71
N PHE A 226 2.88 -3.31 3.52
CA PHE A 226 1.63 -2.57 3.34
C PHE A 226 0.72 -3.28 2.34
N VAL A 227 -0.57 -2.95 2.34
CA VAL A 227 -1.55 -3.41 1.34
C VAL A 227 -1.89 -2.34 0.30
N ASN A 228 -1.24 -1.18 0.36
CA ASN A 228 -1.38 -0.08 -0.58
C ASN A 228 -0.06 0.68 -0.74
N ASP A 229 0.07 1.48 -1.79
CA ASP A 229 1.24 2.29 -2.13
C ASP A 229 1.37 3.58 -1.30
N LEU A 230 0.31 3.97 -0.60
CA LEU A 230 0.27 5.21 0.18
C LEU A 230 0.93 5.10 1.56
N LYS A 231 1.42 3.91 1.95
CA LYS A 231 1.96 3.60 3.28
C LYS A 231 1.01 4.00 4.42
N ASN A 232 -0.29 4.02 4.13
CA ASN A 232 -1.28 4.34 5.13
C ASN A 232 -2.10 3.08 5.49
N ASP A 233 -2.38 2.92 6.77
CA ASP A 233 -3.20 1.82 7.28
C ASP A 233 -4.70 2.06 7.08
N PHE A 234 -5.09 3.05 6.28
CA PHE A 234 -6.47 3.50 6.21
C PHE A 234 -7.20 3.01 4.97
N GLU A 235 -6.49 2.67 3.89
CA GLU A 235 -7.09 2.21 2.65
C GLU A 235 -6.79 0.73 2.42
N PHE A 236 -7.82 -0.02 2.04
CA PHE A 236 -7.72 -1.44 1.75
C PHE A 236 -8.74 -1.83 0.70
N GLU A 237 -8.44 -2.88 -0.04
CA GLU A 237 -9.37 -3.47 -0.99
C GLU A 237 -10.53 -4.15 -0.25
N ILE A 238 -11.75 -3.67 -0.49
CA ILE A 238 -12.95 -4.20 0.16
C ILE A 238 -13.65 -5.28 -0.68
N LEU A 239 -13.49 -5.23 -2.01
CA LEU A 239 -14.02 -6.21 -2.96
C LEU A 239 -12.90 -6.75 -3.85
N PRO A 240 -12.99 -7.99 -4.34
CA PRO A 240 -11.96 -8.62 -5.18
C PRO A 240 -11.76 -7.97 -6.56
N ASP A 241 -12.57 -7.00 -6.92
CA ASP A 241 -12.49 -6.25 -8.18
C ASP A 241 -11.66 -4.98 -8.11
N GLY A 242 -10.89 -4.79 -7.03
CA GLY A 242 -10.06 -3.62 -6.82
C GLY A 242 -10.78 -2.43 -6.20
N THR A 243 -12.05 -2.58 -5.80
CA THR A 243 -12.74 -1.53 -5.07
C THR A 243 -12.10 -1.32 -3.70
N THR A 244 -11.52 -0.14 -3.49
CA THR A 244 -10.87 0.25 -2.24
C THR A 244 -11.82 1.00 -1.31
N ALA A 245 -11.57 0.89 -0.03
CA ALA A 245 -12.27 1.62 1.01
C ALA A 245 -11.29 2.02 2.14
N SER A 246 -11.63 3.09 2.83
CA SER A 246 -10.90 3.50 4.03
C SER A 246 -11.43 2.79 5.27
N SER A 247 -10.55 2.50 6.23
CA SER A 247 -10.96 2.01 7.56
C SER A 247 -11.70 3.07 8.39
N LYS A 248 -11.79 4.30 7.88
CA LYS A 248 -12.52 5.42 8.50
C LYS A 248 -13.91 5.57 7.88
N LEU A 249 -14.35 6.79 7.64
CA LEU A 249 -15.62 7.11 6.99
C LEU A 249 -15.46 7.05 5.47
N ASN A 250 -16.32 6.26 4.82
CA ASN A 250 -16.44 6.20 3.37
C ASN A 250 -17.78 6.79 2.93
N VAL A 251 -17.76 7.60 1.88
CA VAL A 251 -18.95 8.21 1.31
C VAL A 251 -19.08 7.83 -0.16
N ILE A 252 -20.14 7.11 -0.50
CA ILE A 252 -20.42 6.72 -1.88
C ILE A 252 -21.32 7.76 -2.53
N ILE A 253 -20.78 8.50 -3.50
CA ILE A 253 -21.48 9.57 -4.23
C ILE A 253 -21.81 9.10 -5.65
N GLY A 254 -22.98 9.50 -6.14
CA GLY A 254 -23.38 9.19 -7.52
C GLY A 254 -24.81 9.58 -7.81
N LYS A 255 -25.17 9.69 -9.11
CA LYS A 255 -26.53 9.96 -9.58
C LYS A 255 -27.50 8.86 -9.13
N ARG A 256 -28.80 9.12 -9.21
CA ARG A 256 -29.81 8.08 -8.98
C ARG A 256 -29.57 6.92 -9.96
N SER A 257 -29.73 5.68 -9.49
CA SER A 257 -29.55 4.45 -10.28
C SER A 257 -28.10 4.20 -10.76
N SER A 258 -27.07 4.81 -10.14
CA SER A 258 -25.64 4.60 -10.48
C SER A 258 -25.01 3.38 -9.80
N GLY A 259 -25.78 2.48 -9.20
CA GLY A 259 -25.26 1.26 -8.57
C GLY A 259 -24.77 1.40 -7.12
N LYS A 260 -25.01 2.52 -6.44
CA LYS A 260 -24.55 2.72 -5.04
C LYS A 260 -25.02 1.60 -4.10
N THR A 261 -26.32 1.29 -4.13
CA THR A 261 -26.90 0.22 -3.31
C THR A 261 -26.36 -1.15 -3.71
N PHE A 262 -26.19 -1.39 -5.01
CA PHE A 262 -25.60 -2.63 -5.53
C PHE A 262 -24.18 -2.87 -4.95
N ASN A 263 -23.32 -1.86 -4.92
CA ASN A 263 -21.99 -1.99 -4.33
C ASN A 263 -22.04 -2.22 -2.80
N LEU A 264 -22.95 -1.55 -2.10
CA LEU A 264 -23.14 -1.79 -0.66
C LEU A 264 -23.66 -3.22 -0.38
N ASP A 265 -24.57 -3.74 -1.21
CA ASP A 265 -25.07 -5.12 -1.11
C ASP A 265 -23.94 -6.13 -1.38
N ARG A 266 -23.03 -5.86 -2.35
CA ARG A 266 -21.85 -6.69 -2.61
C ARG A 266 -20.89 -6.70 -1.42
N ILE A 267 -20.62 -5.53 -0.84
CA ILE A 267 -19.77 -5.42 0.36
C ILE A 267 -20.38 -6.20 1.53
N ASN A 268 -21.70 -6.09 1.71
CA ASN A 268 -22.40 -6.85 2.76
C ASN A 268 -22.31 -8.36 2.51
N ALA A 269 -22.50 -8.81 1.26
CA ALA A 269 -22.44 -10.22 0.89
C ALA A 269 -21.03 -10.82 0.98
N SER A 270 -19.97 -10.01 0.75
CA SER A 270 -18.57 -10.45 0.81
C SER A 270 -17.99 -10.50 2.24
N SER A 271 -18.74 -10.08 3.23
CA SER A 271 -18.26 -9.91 4.60
C SER A 271 -18.93 -10.89 5.56
N ASP A 272 -18.18 -11.32 6.59
CA ASP A 272 -18.72 -12.21 7.63
C ASP A 272 -19.90 -11.54 8.37
N GLU A 273 -21.04 -12.18 8.43
CA GLU A 273 -22.31 -11.66 8.98
C GLU A 273 -22.18 -11.09 10.42
N ASN A 274 -21.25 -11.60 11.23
CA ASN A 274 -21.05 -11.17 12.59
C ASN A 274 -20.32 -9.82 12.76
N ASN A 275 -19.76 -9.26 11.68
CA ASN A 275 -18.90 -8.07 11.73
C ASN A 275 -19.47 -6.85 11.02
N ILE A 276 -20.62 -6.99 10.33
CA ILE A 276 -21.26 -5.91 9.59
C ILE A 276 -22.66 -5.65 10.12
N LYS A 277 -22.96 -4.39 10.38
CA LYS A 277 -24.33 -3.94 10.62
C LYS A 277 -24.82 -3.23 9.36
N TYR A 278 -25.54 -3.94 8.51
CA TYR A 278 -26.13 -3.39 7.31
C TYR A 278 -27.49 -2.77 7.59
N ILE A 279 -27.62 -1.47 7.39
CA ILE A 279 -28.86 -0.74 7.56
C ILE A 279 -29.45 -0.48 6.16
N LYS A 280 -30.51 -1.21 5.81
CA LYS A 280 -31.18 -1.01 4.52
C LYS A 280 -31.85 0.36 4.44
N GLN A 281 -31.84 0.95 3.26
CA GLN A 281 -32.56 2.19 3.00
C GLN A 281 -34.03 2.05 3.45
N PHE A 282 -34.51 3.02 4.20
CA PHE A 282 -35.87 3.06 4.77
C PHE A 282 -36.17 2.06 5.90
N SER A 283 -35.23 1.23 6.35
CA SER A 283 -35.46 0.31 7.47
C SER A 283 -35.64 1.00 8.83
N LEU A 284 -35.10 2.22 8.95
CA LEU A 284 -35.20 3.06 10.16
C LEU A 284 -36.35 4.08 10.09
N THR A 285 -37.00 4.23 8.96
CA THR A 285 -38.07 5.21 8.77
C THR A 285 -39.43 4.58 8.99
N GLY A 286 -39.78 4.24 10.24
CA GLY A 286 -41.21 4.22 10.64
C GLY A 286 -41.75 5.66 10.54
N ASN A 287 -43.07 5.81 10.19
CA ASN A 287 -43.68 7.10 9.91
C ASN A 287 -43.49 8.19 10.99
N SER A 288 -43.16 7.84 12.23
CA SER A 288 -42.84 8.80 13.33
C SER A 288 -41.37 9.28 13.38
N GLU A 289 -40.45 8.54 12.79
CA GLU A 289 -39.02 8.93 12.77
C GLU A 289 -38.67 9.76 11.54
N LYS A 290 -39.43 9.60 10.44
CA LYS A 290 -39.26 10.39 9.24
C LYS A 290 -39.55 11.87 9.50
N THR A 291 -40.62 12.16 10.24
CA THR A 291 -40.95 13.53 10.65
C THR A 291 -39.92 14.14 11.60
N LYS A 292 -39.32 13.36 12.49
CA LYS A 292 -38.22 13.84 13.37
C LYS A 292 -36.93 14.07 12.59
N PHE A 293 -36.61 13.19 11.64
CA PHE A 293 -35.43 13.36 10.78
C PHE A 293 -35.58 14.57 9.86
N ASP A 294 -36.74 14.76 9.22
CA ASP A 294 -37.02 15.92 8.37
C ASP A 294 -36.97 17.22 9.20
N GLN A 295 -37.44 17.19 10.46
CA GLN A 295 -37.31 18.33 11.39
C GLN A 295 -35.85 18.62 11.76
N LEU A 296 -35.02 17.59 12.01
CA LEU A 296 -33.58 17.78 12.30
C LEU A 296 -32.85 18.33 11.09
N VAL A 297 -33.10 17.79 9.89
CA VAL A 297 -32.49 18.30 8.65
C VAL A 297 -32.93 19.75 8.37
N ASN A 298 -34.20 20.09 8.55
CA ASN A 298 -34.69 21.45 8.36
C ASN A 298 -34.10 22.42 9.40
N ASN A 299 -33.96 22.00 10.67
CA ASN A 299 -33.33 22.80 11.70
C ASN A 299 -31.84 23.04 11.41
N GLU A 300 -31.09 22.00 11.02
CA GLU A 300 -29.68 22.12 10.62
C GLU A 300 -29.52 23.02 9.39
N GLN A 301 -30.39 22.87 8.37
CA GLN A 301 -30.40 23.76 7.21
C GLN A 301 -30.69 25.21 7.61
N THR A 302 -31.63 25.44 8.52
CA THR A 302 -31.97 26.79 8.99
C THR A 302 -30.78 27.41 9.74
N ILE A 303 -30.12 26.65 10.62
CA ILE A 303 -28.93 27.11 11.36
C ILE A 303 -27.79 27.43 10.38
N LEU A 304 -27.52 26.55 9.40
CA LEU A 304 -26.49 26.78 8.39
C LEU A 304 -26.83 27.98 7.49
N LEU A 305 -28.07 28.13 7.06
CA LEU A 305 -28.52 29.26 6.26
C LEU A 305 -28.39 30.55 7.04
N ASP A 306 -28.81 30.61 8.31
CA ASP A 306 -28.65 31.76 9.15
C ASP A 306 -27.17 32.08 9.39
N GLN A 307 -26.33 31.10 9.63
CA GLN A 307 -24.91 31.28 9.84
C GLN A 307 -24.18 31.80 8.60
N TYR A 308 -24.54 31.30 7.40
CA TYR A 308 -23.93 31.75 6.14
C TYR A 308 -24.58 33.00 5.56
N LEU A 309 -25.90 33.24 5.80
CA LEU A 309 -26.60 34.43 5.31
C LEU A 309 -26.55 35.61 6.28
N ALA A 310 -26.23 35.40 7.57
CA ALA A 310 -26.11 36.50 8.52
C ALA A 310 -25.15 37.62 8.07
N PRO A 311 -23.95 37.31 7.51
CA PRO A 311 -23.08 38.35 6.96
C PRO A 311 -23.69 39.07 5.76
N PHE A 312 -24.46 38.34 4.92
CA PHE A 312 -25.10 38.90 3.73
C PHE A 312 -26.31 39.78 4.12
N LYS A 313 -27.08 39.34 5.10
CA LYS A 313 -28.19 40.11 5.67
C LYS A 313 -27.71 41.39 6.31
N SER A 314 -26.63 41.34 7.07
CA SER A 314 -25.98 42.55 7.63
C SER A 314 -25.52 43.53 6.53
N LEU A 315 -25.02 43.02 5.41
CA LEU A 315 -24.64 43.85 4.25
C LEU A 315 -25.86 44.48 3.58
N THR A 316 -26.97 43.75 3.40
CA THR A 316 -28.19 44.31 2.81
C THR A 316 -28.87 45.30 3.73
N ASP A 317 -28.89 45.05 5.04
CA ASP A 317 -29.43 46.01 6.01
C ASP A 317 -28.61 47.30 6.02
N ASN A 318 -27.27 47.22 5.97
CA ASN A 318 -26.37 48.38 5.86
C ASN A 318 -26.58 49.14 4.52
N VAL A 319 -26.84 48.43 3.40
CA VAL A 319 -27.16 49.06 2.10
C VAL A 319 -28.50 49.77 2.14
N LEU A 320 -29.52 49.24 2.82
CA LEU A 320 -30.82 49.86 2.98
C LEU A 320 -30.78 51.10 3.90
N GLU A 321 -29.88 51.13 4.87
CA GLU A 321 -29.64 52.32 5.71
C GLU A 321 -28.92 53.46 4.95
N ILE A 322 -28.15 53.13 3.88
CA ILE A 322 -27.45 54.15 3.06
C ILE A 322 -28.43 55.03 2.29
N ASP A 323 -29.63 54.56 1.95
CA ASP A 323 -30.65 55.32 1.17
C ASP A 323 -31.23 56.48 1.94
N GLN A 324 -30.95 56.61 3.26
CA GLN A 324 -31.44 57.71 4.09
C GLN A 324 -30.46 58.87 4.28
N PHE A 325 -29.20 58.75 3.86
CA PHE A 325 -28.15 59.78 4.04
C PHE A 325 -27.26 59.91 2.79
N PHE A 326 -27.85 60.38 1.68
CA PHE A 326 -27.20 60.37 0.37
C PHE A 326 -25.99 61.32 0.24
N ASP A 327 -25.85 62.38 1.04
CA ASP A 327 -24.76 63.36 0.91
C ASP A 327 -23.53 63.09 1.80
N SER A 328 -23.70 62.38 2.92
CA SER A 328 -22.54 61.98 3.77
C SER A 328 -22.02 60.57 3.48
N GLY A 329 -22.76 59.79 2.75
CA GLY A 329 -22.45 58.36 2.46
C GLY A 329 -21.33 58.20 1.44
N VAL A 330 -21.25 59.08 0.44
CA VAL A 330 -20.23 59.00 -0.62
C VAL A 330 -18.83 59.27 -0.08
N ASP A 331 -18.69 60.30 0.77
CA ASP A 331 -17.38 60.63 1.38
C ASP A 331 -16.94 59.57 2.37
N ASN A 332 -17.85 58.98 3.14
CA ASN A 332 -17.54 57.84 4.02
C ASN A 332 -17.20 56.59 3.24
N TYR A 333 -17.88 56.33 2.10
CA TYR A 333 -17.56 55.22 1.22
C TYR A 333 -16.18 55.40 0.59
N LEU A 334 -15.86 56.57 0.06
CA LEU A 334 -14.55 56.88 -0.50
C LEU A 334 -13.44 56.79 0.55
N THR A 335 -13.70 57.21 1.76
CA THR A 335 -12.76 57.10 2.90
C THR A 335 -12.55 55.65 3.27
N SER A 336 -13.61 54.85 3.40
CA SER A 336 -13.51 53.40 3.67
C SER A 336 -12.81 52.64 2.54
N LEU A 337 -13.02 53.05 1.28
CA LEU A 337 -12.34 52.46 0.11
C LEU A 337 -10.83 52.78 0.12
N LYS A 338 -10.49 53.99 0.53
CA LYS A 338 -9.10 54.43 0.71
C LYS A 338 -8.41 53.66 1.83
N GLU A 339 -9.05 53.57 3.00
CA GLU A 339 -8.56 52.77 4.13
C GLU A 339 -8.43 51.28 3.78
N TYR A 340 -9.38 50.72 3.02
CA TYR A 340 -9.28 49.35 2.50
C TYR A 340 -8.10 49.18 1.57
N ALA A 341 -7.88 50.11 0.64
CA ALA A 341 -6.74 50.09 -0.28
C ALA A 341 -5.38 50.22 0.45
N GLU A 342 -5.32 51.07 1.45
CA GLU A 342 -4.13 51.23 2.31
C GLU A 342 -3.86 49.95 3.12
N ASN A 343 -4.88 49.34 3.69
CA ASN A 343 -4.79 48.06 4.39
C ASN A 343 -4.39 46.89 3.46
N GLN A 344 -4.83 46.88 2.19
CA GLN A 344 -4.39 45.92 1.22
C GLN A 344 -2.93 46.14 0.79
N SER A 345 -2.50 47.40 0.69
CA SER A 345 -1.09 47.71 0.42
C SER A 345 -0.17 47.24 1.56
N LEU A 346 -0.60 47.35 2.81
CA LEU A 346 0.11 46.81 3.96
C LEU A 346 0.17 45.27 3.90
N LYS A 347 -0.94 44.62 3.58
CA LYS A 347 -0.98 43.13 3.39
C LYS A 347 -0.06 42.67 2.28
N ASP A 348 0.08 43.43 1.19
CA ASP A 348 0.99 43.10 0.10
C ASP A 348 2.46 43.19 0.54
N SER A 349 2.80 44.06 1.47
CA SER A 349 4.15 44.10 2.07
C SER A 349 4.44 42.85 2.91
N TYR A 350 3.42 42.28 3.57
CA TYR A 350 3.55 41.01 4.29
C TYR A 350 3.66 39.79 3.36
N SER A 351 3.00 39.81 2.20
CA SER A 351 3.12 38.73 1.23
C SER A 351 4.49 38.64 0.57
N LYS A 352 5.22 39.77 0.52
CA LYS A 352 6.60 39.84 0.04
C LYS A 352 7.62 39.53 1.15
N SER A 353 7.22 39.53 2.41
CA SER A 353 8.09 39.18 3.51
C SER A 353 8.38 37.68 3.49
N LYS A 354 9.62 37.31 3.73
CA LYS A 354 9.98 35.88 3.95
C LYS A 354 9.32 35.44 5.24
N LEU A 355 8.43 34.46 5.16
CA LEU A 355 7.76 33.87 6.33
C LEU A 355 8.76 33.24 7.31
N PHE A 356 9.91 32.79 6.81
CA PHE A 356 11.09 32.34 7.59
C PHE A 356 12.35 32.45 6.72
N SER A 357 13.52 32.27 7.34
CA SER A 357 14.76 32.08 6.56
C SER A 357 14.64 30.77 5.78
N GLU A 358 14.28 30.88 4.50
CA GLU A 358 14.10 29.73 3.63
C GLU A 358 15.46 29.11 3.35
N MET A 359 15.77 28.04 4.03
CA MET A 359 16.78 27.12 3.59
C MET A 359 16.10 26.12 2.68
N CYS A 360 16.39 26.14 1.37
CA CYS A 360 16.15 24.98 0.53
C CYS A 360 16.97 23.83 1.13
N PHE A 361 16.29 22.78 1.55
CA PHE A 361 16.96 21.60 2.05
C PHE A 361 17.61 20.89 0.87
N ASN A 362 18.86 21.23 0.54
CA ASN A 362 19.65 20.46 -0.39
C ASN A 362 19.81 19.05 0.16
N ALA A 363 19.07 18.14 -0.43
CA ALA A 363 19.19 16.73 -0.11
C ALA A 363 20.42 16.18 -0.81
N ASN A 364 21.45 15.91 -0.07
CA ASN A 364 22.53 15.07 -0.54
C ASN A 364 22.10 13.61 -0.33
N ASP A 365 21.94 12.86 -1.41
CA ASP A 365 21.84 11.42 -1.37
C ASP A 365 23.15 10.89 -0.76
N ASN A 366 23.06 10.22 0.38
CA ASN A 366 24.22 9.57 0.99
C ASN A 366 24.49 8.26 0.24
N TYR A 367 25.22 8.34 -0.87
CA TYR A 367 25.65 7.20 -1.69
C TYR A 367 26.48 6.20 -0.88
N ASP A 368 27.25 6.66 0.11
CA ASP A 368 28.15 5.84 0.94
C ASP A 368 27.41 4.69 1.67
N THR A 369 26.22 4.93 2.19
CA THR A 369 25.44 3.91 2.91
C THR A 369 24.99 2.79 1.98
N ARG A 370 24.68 3.10 0.74
CA ARG A 370 24.22 2.12 -0.28
C ARG A 370 25.35 1.12 -0.63
N ASP A 371 26.53 1.61 -0.83
CA ASP A 371 27.66 0.76 -1.20
C ASP A 371 28.09 -0.15 -0.05
N VAL A 372 28.01 0.33 1.19
CA VAL A 372 28.27 -0.48 2.39
C VAL A 372 27.21 -1.58 2.54
N ILE A 373 25.93 -1.27 2.35
CA ILE A 373 24.85 -2.26 2.37
C ILE A 373 25.10 -3.34 1.32
N LYS A 374 25.40 -2.96 0.07
CA LYS A 374 25.71 -3.92 -1.01
C LYS A 374 26.93 -4.80 -0.69
N ALA A 375 27.97 -4.22 -0.09
CA ALA A 375 29.15 -4.98 0.31
C ALA A 375 28.83 -6.04 1.37
N ILE A 376 28.03 -5.67 2.38
CA ILE A 376 27.62 -6.61 3.44
C ILE A 376 26.71 -7.72 2.86
N LEU A 377 25.76 -7.37 2.00
CA LEU A 377 24.92 -8.37 1.33
C LEU A 377 25.75 -9.34 0.52
N LYS A 378 26.73 -8.82 -0.25
CA LYS A 378 27.64 -9.66 -1.03
C LYS A 378 28.46 -10.60 -0.18
N LEU A 379 28.89 -10.17 1.02
CA LEU A 379 29.60 -11.03 1.99
C LEU A 379 28.69 -12.11 2.57
N LEU A 380 27.41 -11.81 2.82
CA LEU A 380 26.44 -12.75 3.37
C LEU A 380 25.97 -13.79 2.33
N GLU A 381 25.97 -13.45 1.04
CA GLU A 381 25.48 -14.29 -0.06
C GLU A 381 26.57 -15.13 -0.74
N THR A 382 27.86 -14.84 -0.56
CA THR A 382 28.94 -15.49 -1.29
C THR A 382 29.23 -16.89 -0.72
N GLU A 383 28.69 -17.94 -1.37
CA GLU A 383 28.96 -19.35 -1.00
C GLU A 383 30.43 -19.74 -1.17
N HIS A 384 31.10 -19.19 -2.18
CA HIS A 384 32.48 -19.58 -2.52
C HIS A 384 33.53 -19.19 -1.46
N ASN A 385 33.24 -18.21 -0.61
CA ASN A 385 34.12 -17.75 0.48
C ASN A 385 33.46 -17.92 1.85
N ARG A 386 32.42 -18.73 1.96
CA ARG A 386 31.61 -18.87 3.18
C ARG A 386 32.45 -19.28 4.38
N GLU A 387 33.31 -20.26 4.22
CA GLU A 387 34.19 -20.75 5.30
C GLU A 387 35.15 -19.65 5.83
N LEU A 388 35.71 -18.84 4.91
CA LEU A 388 36.57 -17.71 5.29
C LEU A 388 35.77 -16.60 5.98
N VAL A 389 34.57 -16.30 5.50
CA VAL A 389 33.70 -15.27 6.10
C VAL A 389 33.24 -15.70 7.49
N ASP A 390 32.84 -16.96 7.67
CA ASP A 390 32.39 -17.50 8.95
C ASP A 390 33.56 -17.67 9.97
N GLU A 391 34.81 -17.81 9.48
CA GLU A 391 36.01 -17.89 10.35
C GLU A 391 36.39 -16.51 10.93
N TYR A 392 36.27 -15.43 10.14
CA TYR A 392 36.77 -14.11 10.51
C TYR A 392 35.66 -13.09 10.88
N LEU A 393 34.41 -13.36 10.55
CA LEU A 393 33.28 -12.44 10.78
C LEU A 393 32.10 -13.16 11.43
N ASP A 394 31.58 -12.56 12.48
CA ASP A 394 30.30 -13.02 13.08
C ASP A 394 29.12 -12.68 12.19
N ARG A 395 28.50 -13.69 11.60
CA ARG A 395 27.35 -13.56 10.71
C ARG A 395 26.17 -12.84 11.38
N ILE A 396 25.91 -13.16 12.64
CA ILE A 396 24.82 -12.51 13.42
C ILE A 396 25.11 -11.02 13.61
N ALA A 397 26.38 -10.67 13.81
CA ALA A 397 26.80 -9.27 13.92
C ALA A 397 26.66 -8.54 12.59
N LEU A 398 26.97 -9.18 11.44
CA LEU A 398 26.77 -8.62 10.11
C LEU A 398 25.29 -8.42 9.77
N GLU A 399 24.44 -9.36 10.11
CA GLU A 399 22.98 -9.23 9.92
C GLU A 399 22.39 -8.09 10.77
N LYS A 400 22.86 -7.95 12.02
CA LYS A 400 22.48 -6.82 12.89
C LYS A 400 22.98 -5.49 12.33
N LEU A 401 24.20 -5.45 11.81
CA LEU A 401 24.76 -4.26 11.18
C LEU A 401 23.97 -3.88 9.92
N LEU A 402 23.65 -4.86 9.07
CA LEU A 402 22.83 -4.67 7.88
C LEU A 402 21.48 -4.07 8.25
N LYS A 403 20.79 -4.64 9.23
CA LYS A 403 19.51 -4.11 9.72
C LYS A 403 19.65 -2.67 10.20
N ALA A 404 20.65 -2.37 11.01
CA ALA A 404 20.89 -1.01 11.52
C ALA A 404 21.17 0.00 10.39
N LEU A 405 21.90 -0.41 9.33
CA LEU A 405 22.16 0.43 8.16
C LEU A 405 20.89 0.66 7.31
N LEU A 406 20.06 -0.36 7.17
CA LEU A 406 18.77 -0.23 6.48
C LEU A 406 17.84 0.71 7.24
N ASP A 407 17.72 0.55 8.56
CA ASP A 407 16.91 1.42 9.42
C ASP A 407 17.40 2.88 9.38
N LYS A 408 18.73 3.07 9.39
CA LYS A 408 19.36 4.40 9.26
C LYS A 408 19.02 5.03 7.91
N ARG A 409 19.17 4.28 6.82
CA ARG A 409 18.84 4.75 5.47
C ARG A 409 17.36 5.10 5.32
N GLU A 410 16.47 4.28 5.89
CA GLU A 410 15.04 4.58 5.89
C GLU A 410 14.73 5.87 6.65
N LEU A 411 15.36 6.08 7.81
CA LEU A 411 15.17 7.30 8.58
C LEU A 411 15.64 8.55 7.81
N GLU A 412 16.82 8.46 7.18
CA GLU A 412 17.39 9.53 6.34
C GLU A 412 16.47 9.84 5.15
N TYR A 413 15.95 8.81 4.49
CA TYR A 413 15.01 8.96 3.38
C TYR A 413 13.67 9.56 3.81
N ARG A 414 13.10 9.12 4.95
CA ARG A 414 11.87 9.70 5.52
C ARG A 414 12.07 11.17 5.86
N GLN A 415 13.23 11.54 6.43
CA GLN A 415 13.55 12.92 6.71
C GLN A 415 13.69 13.76 5.44
N PHE A 416 14.30 13.21 4.39
CA PHE A 416 14.39 13.85 3.10
C PHE A 416 13.00 14.10 2.49
N LYS A 417 12.15 13.09 2.47
CA LYS A 417 10.79 13.21 1.95
C LYS A 417 9.95 14.21 2.76
N LEU A 418 10.06 14.16 4.10
CA LEU A 418 9.36 15.11 4.97
C LEU A 418 9.78 16.55 4.67
N LYS A 419 11.07 16.79 4.46
CA LYS A 419 11.60 18.11 4.06
C LYS A 419 11.00 18.58 2.74
N GLY A 420 10.95 17.71 1.73
CA GLY A 420 10.34 18.01 0.44
C GLY A 420 8.84 18.31 0.54
N GLU A 421 8.09 17.61 1.39
CA GLU A 421 6.68 17.91 1.62
C GLU A 421 6.48 19.23 2.36
N VAL A 422 7.36 19.55 3.31
CA VAL A 422 7.33 20.86 3.98
C VAL A 422 7.59 22.00 2.99
N ASP A 423 8.57 21.85 2.09
CA ASP A 423 8.85 22.83 1.05
C ASP A 423 7.65 23.04 0.12
N LYS A 424 6.98 21.97 -0.31
CA LYS A 424 5.75 22.05 -1.13
C LYS A 424 4.62 22.79 -0.39
N ILE A 425 4.42 22.51 0.91
CA ILE A 425 3.41 23.19 1.73
C ILE A 425 3.75 24.69 1.87
N ILE A 426 5.02 25.03 2.04
CA ILE A 426 5.48 26.42 2.12
C ILE A 426 5.21 27.12 0.80
N GLU A 427 5.59 26.54 -0.34
CA GLU A 427 5.34 27.09 -1.67
C GLU A 427 3.85 27.25 -1.96
N PHE A 428 3.04 26.22 -1.65
CA PHE A 428 1.59 26.29 -1.79
C PHE A 428 0.99 27.41 -0.92
N THR A 429 1.42 27.52 0.32
CA THR A 429 0.95 28.58 1.24
C THR A 429 1.33 29.95 0.73
N LYS A 430 2.55 30.13 0.23
CA LYS A 430 3.00 31.37 -0.41
C LYS A 430 2.17 31.73 -1.64
N SER A 431 1.92 30.73 -2.51
CA SER A 431 1.11 30.97 -3.71
C SER A 431 -0.31 31.41 -3.34
N LYS A 432 -0.92 30.80 -2.32
CA LYS A 432 -2.25 31.14 -1.84
C LYS A 432 -2.31 32.50 -1.12
N LEU A 433 -1.28 32.82 -0.37
CA LEU A 433 -1.14 34.17 0.21
C LEU A 433 -0.93 35.23 -0.89
N SER A 434 -0.11 34.95 -1.88
CA SER A 434 0.09 35.82 -3.04
C SER A 434 -1.18 35.99 -3.88
N GLU A 435 -1.96 34.93 -4.10
CA GLU A 435 -3.28 35.01 -4.76
C GLU A 435 -4.27 35.91 -3.99
N LYS A 436 -4.30 35.79 -2.66
CA LYS A 436 -5.20 36.61 -1.81
C LYS A 436 -4.72 38.03 -1.58
N SER A 437 -3.41 38.24 -1.60
CA SER A 437 -2.81 39.56 -1.41
C SER A 437 -2.56 40.32 -2.70
N SER A 438 -2.84 39.70 -3.85
CA SER A 438 -2.49 40.28 -5.15
C SER A 438 -3.36 41.52 -5.42
N LEU A 439 -2.73 42.66 -5.37
CA LEU A 439 -3.18 43.96 -5.85
C LEU A 439 -3.49 43.99 -7.38
N LYS A 440 -3.52 42.84 -8.04
CA LYS A 440 -3.89 42.77 -9.48
C LYS A 440 -5.26 43.36 -9.76
N SER A 441 -6.19 43.26 -8.80
CA SER A 441 -7.50 43.90 -8.91
C SER A 441 -7.44 45.44 -8.73
N ILE A 442 -6.49 45.96 -7.97
CA ILE A 442 -6.38 47.42 -7.69
C ILE A 442 -5.66 48.12 -8.85
N LYS A 443 -4.68 47.50 -9.48
CA LYS A 443 -4.05 48.07 -10.68
C LYS A 443 -5.06 48.25 -11.83
N ASN A 444 -6.01 47.32 -11.98
CA ASN A 444 -7.01 47.42 -13.04
C ASN A 444 -8.10 48.48 -12.77
N VAL A 445 -8.31 48.89 -11.52
CA VAL A 445 -9.30 49.93 -11.18
C VAL A 445 -8.73 51.33 -11.40
N PHE A 446 -7.40 51.51 -11.35
CA PHE A 446 -6.75 52.79 -11.57
C PHE A 446 -6.18 52.97 -13.00
N GLU A 447 -6.23 51.98 -13.84
CA GLU A 447 -5.77 52.02 -15.25
C GLU A 447 -6.88 52.36 -16.25
N TYR A 448 -8.12 52.56 -15.83
CA TYR A 448 -9.22 53.05 -16.69
C TYR A 448 -9.49 54.52 -16.33
N PRO A 449 -9.41 55.44 -17.33
CA PRO A 449 -9.72 56.84 -17.14
C PRO A 449 -11.22 57.09 -16.91
#